data_9bded8b604ed511e0e76131b48fd1882
#
_entry.id   9bded8b604ed511e0e76131b48fd1882
#
_cell.length_a   1.000
_cell.length_b   1.000
_cell.length_c   1.000
_cell.angle_alpha   90.00
_cell.angle_beta   90.00
_cell.angle_gamma   90.00
#
_symmetry.space_group_name_H-M   'P 1'
#
loop_
_entity.id
_entity.type
_entity.pdbx_description
1 polymer ?
#
loop_
_entity_poly.entity_id
_entity_poly.type
_entity_poly.pdbx_seq_one_letter_code
_entity_poly.pdbx_strand_id
1 'polypeptide(L)'
;MSKTAIIIKKLNFSYLVRTNISLKKNLLNLTSKIGKKINNKNSKIKVFSNFSININPGDKIGVIGSNGSGKTTLLKLINNVYEPDDGFISVKGKVASLITLNSGLNMQATGLENIFIKGYYLGHSKDYIKEHLDSIISFSELGKYLHLPINTYSSGMILRLNFSIVTQFDADIILMDEWLSLGDDEFKKKAIIKLNSFIDRASILLITSQNKNNIKNIKNIKFINLK
;
A
#
# COMPACT_ATOMS: atom_id res chain seq x y z
N MET A 1 -9.19 20.69 16.16
CA MET A 1 -9.00 19.54 15.26
C MET A 1 -7.57 19.52 14.76
N SER A 2 -6.81 18.44 14.95
CA SER A 2 -5.42 18.38 14.44
C SER A 2 -5.47 18.29 12.91
N LYS A 3 -4.76 19.21 12.25
CA LYS A 3 -4.73 19.30 10.78
C LYS A 3 -4.09 18.04 10.19
N THR A 4 -4.78 17.33 9.28
CA THR A 4 -4.23 16.17 8.55
C THR A 4 -2.91 16.54 7.91
N ALA A 5 -1.86 15.74 8.08
CA ALA A 5 -0.55 16.03 7.50
C ALA A 5 0.37 14.79 7.51
N ILE A 6 1.32 14.76 6.58
CA ILE A 6 2.45 13.82 6.59
C ILE A 6 3.74 14.65 6.60
N ILE A 7 4.55 14.45 7.62
CA ILE A 7 5.83 15.14 7.79
C ILE A 7 6.93 14.11 7.88
N ILE A 8 7.88 14.15 6.97
CA ILE A 8 9.08 13.31 6.96
C ILE A 8 10.31 14.22 7.04
N LYS A 9 11.18 13.99 8.02
CA LYS A 9 12.42 14.77 8.21
C LYS A 9 13.62 13.85 8.34
N LYS A 10 14.63 14.09 7.47
CA LYS A 10 15.93 13.40 7.49
C LYS A 10 15.84 11.87 7.53
N LEU A 11 14.83 11.30 6.84
CA LEU A 11 14.57 9.88 6.81
C LEU A 11 15.76 9.11 6.25
N ASN A 12 16.27 8.16 7.05
CA ASN A 12 17.21 7.14 6.64
C ASN A 12 16.56 5.77 6.82
N PHE A 13 16.67 4.91 5.81
CA PHE A 13 16.13 3.56 5.88
C PHE A 13 16.93 2.59 5.02
N SER A 14 17.21 1.40 5.58
CA SER A 14 17.91 0.32 4.91
C SER A 14 17.29 -1.04 5.20
N TYR A 15 17.21 -1.90 4.20
CA TYR A 15 16.88 -3.30 4.42
C TYR A 15 18.08 -4.08 4.95
N LEU A 16 17.88 -4.88 5.99
CA LEU A 16 18.86 -5.86 6.46
C LEU A 16 18.72 -7.14 5.64
N VAL A 17 19.71 -7.44 4.81
CA VAL A 17 19.75 -8.70 4.06
C VAL A 17 20.62 -9.69 4.83
N ARG A 18 20.00 -10.69 5.43
CA ARG A 18 20.71 -11.85 6.00
C ARG A 18 21.06 -12.80 4.87
N THR A 19 22.29 -12.77 4.38
CA THR A 19 22.78 -13.77 3.45
C THR A 19 23.25 -14.99 4.24
N ASN A 20 22.46 -16.07 4.24
CA ASN A 20 22.94 -17.38 4.68
C ASN A 20 23.91 -17.93 3.63
N ILE A 21 25.19 -17.54 3.70
CA ILE A 21 26.25 -17.90 2.74
C ILE A 21 26.88 -19.26 3.11
N SER A 22 26.23 -20.13 3.88
CA SER A 22 26.85 -21.42 4.20
C SER A 22 26.80 -22.44 3.04
N LEU A 23 25.86 -22.34 2.11
CA LEU A 23 25.74 -23.28 0.97
C LEU A 23 26.39 -22.81 -0.34
N LYS A 24 26.68 -21.52 -0.50
CA LYS A 24 27.33 -21.00 -1.71
C LYS A 24 28.86 -21.00 -1.68
N LYS A 25 29.51 -21.16 -0.51
CA LYS A 25 30.97 -21.23 -0.45
C LYS A 25 31.56 -22.43 -1.21
N ASN A 26 30.82 -23.53 -1.28
CA ASN A 26 31.30 -24.73 -1.97
C ASN A 26 31.05 -24.73 -3.49
N LEU A 27 30.11 -23.93 -3.98
CA LEU A 27 29.88 -23.80 -5.43
C LEU A 27 30.72 -22.69 -6.08
N LEU A 28 31.10 -21.64 -5.35
CA LEU A 28 31.86 -20.49 -5.88
C LEU A 28 33.35 -20.70 -5.93
N ASN A 29 33.86 -21.76 -5.32
CA ASN A 29 35.27 -22.17 -5.47
C ASN A 29 35.56 -22.83 -6.84
N LEU A 30 34.53 -23.05 -7.67
CA LEU A 30 34.66 -23.63 -9.02
C LEU A 30 34.71 -22.58 -10.14
N THR A 31 34.43 -21.29 -9.84
CA THR A 31 34.50 -20.21 -10.85
C THR A 31 35.19 -18.97 -10.28
N SER A 32 36.43 -19.13 -9.89
CA SER A 32 37.27 -18.02 -9.45
C SER A 32 37.80 -17.28 -10.67
N LYS A 33 37.17 -16.17 -11.07
CA LYS A 33 37.90 -15.08 -11.79
C LYS A 33 37.16 -13.75 -11.88
N ILE A 34 36.15 -13.46 -11.07
CA ILE A 34 35.63 -12.07 -11.00
C ILE A 34 35.55 -11.68 -9.52
N GLY A 35 36.58 -10.91 -9.08
CA GLY A 35 36.74 -10.50 -7.71
C GLY A 35 35.85 -9.32 -7.34
N LYS A 36 35.05 -9.52 -6.30
CA LYS A 36 34.85 -8.55 -5.21
C LYS A 36 34.57 -9.38 -3.97
N LYS A 37 35.46 -9.29 -2.97
CA LYS A 37 35.28 -9.85 -1.62
C LYS A 37 33.98 -9.26 -1.04
N ILE A 38 32.93 -10.05 -0.99
CA ILE A 38 31.74 -9.75 -0.19
C ILE A 38 32.10 -10.16 1.24
N ASN A 39 32.49 -9.18 2.05
CA ASN A 39 32.70 -9.40 3.47
C ASN A 39 31.39 -9.80 4.14
N ASN A 40 31.42 -10.93 4.83
CA ASN A 40 30.34 -11.51 5.62
C ASN A 40 29.84 -10.57 6.70
N LYS A 41 28.56 -10.70 6.97
CA LYS A 41 27.68 -10.25 8.05
C LYS A 41 26.86 -9.01 7.69
N ASN A 42 25.55 -9.24 7.49
CA ASN A 42 24.47 -8.24 7.39
C ASN A 42 24.74 -7.16 6.32
N SER A 43 24.53 -7.53 5.06
CA SER A 43 24.51 -6.51 4.01
C SER A 43 23.28 -5.62 4.20
N LYS A 44 23.49 -4.30 4.34
CA LYS A 44 22.43 -3.30 4.35
C LYS A 44 22.21 -2.79 2.92
N ILE A 45 20.97 -2.83 2.45
CA ILE A 45 20.56 -2.18 1.20
C ILE A 45 19.93 -0.85 1.57
N LYS A 46 20.66 0.24 1.38
CA LYS A 46 20.19 1.59 1.67
C LYS A 46 19.15 2.01 0.65
N VAL A 47 17.97 2.45 1.13
CA VAL A 47 16.84 2.89 0.31
C VAL A 47 16.68 4.40 0.41
N PHE A 48 16.72 4.97 1.63
CA PHE A 48 16.61 6.40 1.85
C PHE A 48 17.83 6.94 2.59
N SER A 49 18.24 8.15 2.19
CA SER A 49 19.32 8.93 2.80
C SER A 49 18.88 10.36 2.95
N ASN A 50 18.67 10.80 4.18
CA ASN A 50 18.32 12.19 4.50
C ASN A 50 17.12 12.73 3.71
N PHE A 51 16.12 11.84 3.41
CA PHE A 51 14.93 12.20 2.66
C PHE A 51 13.99 13.02 3.54
N SER A 52 13.48 14.14 3.01
CA SER A 52 12.54 15.00 3.73
C SER A 52 11.42 15.46 2.80
N ILE A 53 10.19 15.42 3.29
CA ILE A 53 9.01 15.95 2.59
C ILE A 53 7.92 16.34 3.58
N ASN A 54 7.20 17.41 3.28
CA ASN A 54 5.99 17.80 3.97
C ASN A 54 4.81 17.75 2.99
N ILE A 55 3.73 17.07 3.39
CA ILE A 55 2.51 16.90 2.60
C ILE A 55 1.36 17.44 3.43
N ASN A 56 0.66 18.40 2.86
CA ASN A 56 -0.40 19.15 3.53
C ASN A 56 -1.78 18.73 3.04
N PRO A 57 -2.86 19.08 3.77
CA PRO A 57 -4.22 18.85 3.29
C PRO A 57 -4.43 19.48 1.92
N GLY A 58 -5.09 18.76 1.04
CA GLY A 58 -5.31 19.11 -0.37
C GLY A 58 -4.22 18.61 -1.32
N ASP A 59 -3.09 18.12 -0.83
CA ASP A 59 -2.03 17.60 -1.70
C ASP A 59 -2.38 16.21 -2.26
N LYS A 60 -2.28 16.10 -3.59
CA LYS A 60 -2.28 14.82 -4.33
C LYS A 60 -0.88 14.62 -4.91
N ILE A 61 -0.14 13.64 -4.40
CA ILE A 61 1.28 13.42 -4.73
C ILE A 61 1.47 12.14 -5.53
N GLY A 62 2.01 12.27 -6.73
CA GLY A 62 2.50 11.17 -7.55
C GLY A 62 3.99 10.90 -7.31
N VAL A 63 4.31 9.78 -6.70
CA VAL A 63 5.69 9.35 -6.44
C VAL A 63 6.19 8.55 -7.63
N ILE A 64 7.10 9.11 -8.41
CA ILE A 64 7.61 8.52 -9.64
C ILE A 64 9.02 7.95 -9.42
N GLY A 65 9.30 6.82 -10.01
CA GLY A 65 10.65 6.20 -9.97
C GLY A 65 10.68 4.84 -10.64
N SER A 66 11.87 4.37 -10.97
CA SER A 66 12.09 3.03 -11.51
C SER A 66 11.75 1.93 -10.51
N ASN A 67 11.72 0.67 -10.94
CA ASN A 67 11.61 -0.46 -10.03
C ASN A 67 12.83 -0.47 -9.09
N GLY A 68 12.58 -0.69 -7.79
CA GLY A 68 13.63 -0.67 -6.78
C GLY A 68 14.01 0.72 -6.24
N SER A 69 13.43 1.83 -6.74
CA SER A 69 13.72 3.19 -6.23
C SER A 69 13.15 3.49 -4.83
N GLY A 70 12.44 2.54 -4.20
CA GLY A 70 11.91 2.72 -2.84
C GLY A 70 10.47 3.23 -2.75
N LYS A 71 9.72 3.33 -3.85
CA LYS A 71 8.32 3.83 -3.87
C LYS A 71 7.42 3.11 -2.87
N THR A 72 7.31 1.79 -3.00
CA THR A 72 6.53 0.94 -2.07
C THR A 72 7.06 1.03 -0.64
N THR A 73 8.39 1.16 -0.48
CA THR A 73 9.02 1.32 0.83
C THR A 73 8.62 2.63 1.50
N LEU A 74 8.56 3.74 0.74
CA LEU A 74 8.08 5.02 1.24
C LEU A 74 6.65 4.91 1.77
N LEU A 75 5.75 4.31 0.98
CA LEU A 75 4.36 4.13 1.41
C LEU A 75 4.25 3.24 2.66
N LYS A 76 5.06 2.17 2.76
CA LYS A 76 5.08 1.28 3.93
C LYS A 76 5.61 1.97 5.19
N LEU A 77 6.60 2.86 5.06
CA LEU A 77 7.09 3.70 6.15
C LEU A 77 6.03 4.69 6.63
N ILE A 78 5.31 5.36 5.70
CA ILE A 78 4.21 6.26 6.03
C ILE A 78 3.05 5.50 6.70
N ASN A 79 2.80 4.26 6.26
CA ASN A 79 1.76 3.38 6.83
C ASN A 79 2.21 2.66 8.13
N ASN A 80 3.36 3.05 8.69
CA ASN A 80 3.93 2.48 9.92
C ASN A 80 4.13 0.94 9.88
N VAL A 81 4.40 0.39 8.68
CA VAL A 81 4.77 -1.04 8.50
C VAL A 81 6.24 -1.24 8.78
N TYR A 82 7.07 -0.22 8.51
CA TYR A 82 8.49 -0.19 8.81
C TYR A 82 8.80 1.02 9.69
N GLU A 83 9.78 0.87 10.57
CA GLU A 83 10.38 1.96 11.32
C GLU A 83 11.63 2.47 10.58
N PRO A 84 11.87 3.78 10.55
CA PRO A 84 13.08 4.34 9.97
C PRO A 84 14.32 3.96 10.79
N ASP A 85 15.50 3.81 10.13
CA ASP A 85 16.78 3.65 10.83
C ASP A 85 17.15 4.93 11.61
N ASP A 86 16.78 6.10 11.06
CA ASP A 86 16.98 7.41 11.65
C ASP A 86 16.08 8.44 10.96
N GLY A 87 15.85 9.58 11.63
CA GLY A 87 14.93 10.61 11.17
C GLY A 87 13.54 10.49 11.80
N PHE A 88 12.58 11.18 11.23
CA PHE A 88 11.25 11.32 11.85
C PHE A 88 10.14 11.25 10.80
N ILE A 89 9.11 10.47 11.10
CA ILE A 89 7.87 10.41 10.32
C ILE A 89 6.70 10.70 11.25
N SER A 90 5.87 11.66 10.89
CA SER A 90 4.60 11.95 11.57
C SER A 90 3.47 11.91 10.56
N VAL A 91 2.47 11.11 10.86
CA VAL A 91 1.24 10.98 10.07
C VAL A 91 0.06 11.32 10.97
N LYS A 92 -0.73 12.32 10.57
CA LYS A 92 -1.93 12.74 11.29
C LYS A 92 -3.14 12.59 10.40
N GLY A 93 -4.09 11.77 10.80
CA GLY A 93 -5.31 11.44 10.07
C GLY A 93 -5.50 9.94 9.89
N LYS A 94 -6.71 9.54 9.48
CA LYS A 94 -7.04 8.14 9.18
C LYS A 94 -6.43 7.73 7.85
N VAL A 95 -5.62 6.67 7.84
CA VAL A 95 -4.93 6.18 6.66
C VAL A 95 -5.68 5.00 6.06
N ALA A 96 -6.09 5.11 4.80
CA ALA A 96 -6.50 3.98 3.98
C ALA A 96 -5.38 3.56 3.05
N SER A 97 -4.94 2.30 3.17
CA SER A 97 -3.83 1.76 2.40
C SER A 97 -4.31 0.74 1.37
N LEU A 98 -4.05 1.02 0.10
CA LEU A 98 -4.25 0.12 -1.04
C LEU A 98 -2.91 -0.46 -1.54
N ILE A 99 -1.90 -0.53 -0.66
CA ILE A 99 -0.54 -1.01 -0.99
C ILE A 99 -0.50 -2.54 -1.03
N THR A 100 -1.11 -3.19 -0.04
CA THR A 100 -1.16 -4.65 0.09
C THR A 100 -2.61 -5.07 0.25
N LEU A 101 -3.16 -5.67 -0.79
CA LEU A 101 -4.58 -6.03 -0.85
C LEU A 101 -5.00 -6.98 0.27
N ASN A 102 -4.10 -7.87 0.72
CA ASN A 102 -4.43 -8.88 1.73
C ASN A 102 -4.19 -8.44 3.18
N SER A 103 -3.65 -7.22 3.41
CA SER A 103 -3.43 -6.74 4.78
C SER A 103 -4.73 -6.59 5.55
N GLY A 104 -4.78 -7.17 6.75
CA GLY A 104 -5.97 -7.13 7.62
C GLY A 104 -7.10 -8.06 7.18
N LEU A 105 -6.86 -9.02 6.27
CA LEU A 105 -7.78 -10.10 5.95
C LEU A 105 -7.34 -11.40 6.63
N ASN A 106 -8.31 -12.20 7.07
CA ASN A 106 -8.10 -13.56 7.58
C ASN A 106 -8.54 -14.55 6.51
N MET A 107 -7.59 -15.32 5.97
CA MET A 107 -7.83 -16.28 4.89
C MET A 107 -8.77 -17.42 5.27
N GLN A 108 -8.88 -17.75 6.56
CA GLN A 108 -9.74 -18.82 7.07
C GLN A 108 -11.18 -18.34 7.36
N ALA A 109 -11.38 -17.05 7.47
CA ALA A 109 -12.68 -16.45 7.70
C ALA A 109 -13.44 -16.25 6.38
N THR A 110 -14.76 -16.20 6.46
CA THR A 110 -15.65 -15.92 5.31
C THR A 110 -15.46 -14.51 4.79
N GLY A 111 -15.94 -14.24 3.57
CA GLY A 111 -15.95 -12.89 3.01
C GLY A 111 -16.72 -11.90 3.89
N LEU A 112 -17.86 -12.33 4.45
CA LEU A 112 -18.68 -11.53 5.33
C LEU A 112 -17.94 -11.18 6.64
N GLU A 113 -17.30 -12.17 7.28
CA GLU A 113 -16.48 -11.93 8.48
C GLU A 113 -15.31 -11.00 8.17
N ASN A 114 -14.68 -11.14 7.00
CA ASN A 114 -13.60 -10.28 6.57
C ASN A 114 -14.00 -8.82 6.37
N ILE A 115 -15.26 -8.51 6.06
CA ILE A 115 -15.75 -7.13 6.05
C ILE A 115 -15.60 -6.52 7.44
N PHE A 116 -15.99 -7.25 8.49
CA PHE A 116 -15.83 -6.80 9.88
C PHE A 116 -14.36 -6.76 10.32
N ILE A 117 -13.60 -7.82 10.05
CA ILE A 117 -12.17 -7.90 10.41
C ILE A 117 -11.42 -6.71 9.81
N LYS A 118 -11.62 -6.45 8.51
CA LYS A 118 -10.97 -5.33 7.83
C LYS A 118 -11.49 -3.97 8.31
N GLY A 119 -12.78 -3.84 8.58
CA GLY A 119 -13.37 -2.64 9.15
C GLY A 119 -12.76 -2.29 10.52
N TYR A 120 -12.61 -3.28 11.40
CA TYR A 120 -11.92 -3.11 12.70
C TYR A 120 -10.44 -2.77 12.52
N TYR A 121 -9.74 -3.44 11.58
CA TYR A 121 -8.35 -3.11 11.25
C TYR A 121 -8.18 -1.65 10.80
N LEU A 122 -9.17 -1.09 10.11
CA LEU A 122 -9.21 0.31 9.69
C LEU A 122 -9.68 1.27 10.81
N GLY A 123 -9.99 0.75 12.00
CA GLY A 123 -10.34 1.54 13.18
C GLY A 123 -11.82 1.93 13.26
N HIS A 124 -12.73 1.24 12.55
CA HIS A 124 -14.16 1.51 12.57
C HIS A 124 -14.90 0.68 13.64
N SER A 125 -15.97 1.25 14.20
CA SER A 125 -16.85 0.54 15.15
C SER A 125 -17.74 -0.48 14.43
N LYS A 126 -18.25 -1.45 15.19
CA LYS A 126 -19.17 -2.47 14.67
C LYS A 126 -20.42 -1.86 14.02
N ASP A 127 -20.98 -0.85 14.65
CA ASP A 127 -22.21 -0.22 14.17
C ASP A 127 -21.97 0.55 12.86
N TYR A 128 -20.85 1.27 12.79
CA TYR A 128 -20.44 1.95 11.56
C TYR A 128 -20.19 0.95 10.40
N ILE A 129 -19.58 -0.21 10.68
CA ILE A 129 -19.39 -1.26 9.66
C ILE A 129 -20.74 -1.82 9.20
N LYS A 130 -21.68 -2.06 10.14
CA LYS A 130 -23.03 -2.55 9.83
C LYS A 130 -23.81 -1.59 8.93
N GLU A 131 -23.74 -0.29 9.22
CA GLU A 131 -24.38 0.76 8.40
C GLU A 131 -23.94 0.72 6.95
N HIS A 132 -22.68 0.32 6.69
CA HIS A 132 -22.11 0.28 5.35
C HIS A 132 -22.13 -1.12 4.70
N LEU A 133 -22.61 -2.14 5.43
CA LEU A 133 -22.50 -3.54 5.05
C LEU A 133 -23.15 -3.85 3.70
N ASP A 134 -24.39 -3.42 3.51
CA ASP A 134 -25.14 -3.70 2.29
C ASP A 134 -24.50 -3.06 1.06
N SER A 135 -23.93 -1.87 1.22
CA SER A 135 -23.19 -1.18 0.16
C SER A 135 -21.91 -1.94 -0.22
N ILE A 136 -21.19 -2.49 0.77
CA ILE A 136 -19.98 -3.29 0.52
C ILE A 136 -20.35 -4.59 -0.20
N ILE A 137 -21.37 -5.30 0.29
CA ILE A 137 -21.86 -6.54 -0.29
C ILE A 137 -22.28 -6.34 -1.75
N SER A 138 -23.14 -5.35 -1.99
CA SER A 138 -23.64 -5.04 -3.33
C SER A 138 -22.51 -4.66 -4.29
N PHE A 139 -21.58 -3.80 -3.86
CA PHE A 139 -20.48 -3.36 -4.72
C PHE A 139 -19.48 -4.48 -5.05
N SER A 140 -19.24 -5.41 -4.12
CA SER A 140 -18.29 -6.53 -4.32
C SER A 140 -18.76 -7.52 -5.40
N GLU A 141 -20.07 -7.66 -5.60
CA GLU A 141 -20.72 -8.62 -6.51
C GLU A 141 -20.31 -10.08 -6.25
N LEU A 142 -19.95 -10.40 -5.02
CA LEU A 142 -19.54 -11.75 -4.65
C LEU A 142 -20.71 -12.68 -4.31
N GLY A 143 -21.89 -12.10 -4.02
CA GLY A 143 -23.13 -12.87 -3.78
C GLY A 143 -22.94 -13.97 -2.74
N LYS A 144 -23.31 -15.20 -3.10
CA LYS A 144 -23.20 -16.38 -2.21
C LYS A 144 -21.77 -16.72 -1.76
N TYR A 145 -20.75 -16.28 -2.51
CA TYR A 145 -19.36 -16.52 -2.12
C TYR A 145 -18.99 -15.83 -0.81
N LEU A 146 -19.69 -14.75 -0.42
CA LEU A 146 -19.43 -14.07 0.86
C LEU A 146 -19.58 -14.98 2.09
N HIS A 147 -20.28 -16.09 1.98
CA HIS A 147 -20.44 -17.08 3.04
C HIS A 147 -19.34 -18.16 3.06
N LEU A 148 -18.41 -18.12 2.10
CA LEU A 148 -17.29 -19.07 2.01
C LEU A 148 -16.00 -18.43 2.54
N PRO A 149 -15.05 -19.24 3.08
CA PRO A 149 -13.73 -18.77 3.48
C PRO A 149 -12.98 -18.17 2.29
N ILE A 150 -12.30 -17.03 2.50
CA ILE A 150 -11.64 -16.31 1.40
C ILE A 150 -10.40 -17.02 0.84
N ASN A 151 -9.87 -18.06 1.49
CA ASN A 151 -8.84 -18.93 0.91
C ASN A 151 -9.33 -19.71 -0.32
N THR A 152 -10.65 -19.81 -0.53
CA THR A 152 -11.27 -20.42 -1.72
C THR A 152 -11.48 -19.42 -2.87
N TYR A 153 -11.20 -18.13 -2.62
CA TYR A 153 -11.42 -17.08 -3.60
C TYR A 153 -10.29 -17.02 -4.63
N SER A 154 -10.64 -16.60 -5.86
CA SER A 154 -9.64 -16.17 -6.82
C SER A 154 -9.01 -14.84 -6.38
N SER A 155 -7.83 -14.52 -6.91
CA SER A 155 -7.17 -13.24 -6.65
C SER A 155 -8.06 -12.04 -7.00
N GLY A 156 -8.86 -12.14 -8.08
CA GLY A 156 -9.84 -11.14 -8.47
C GLY A 156 -10.96 -10.97 -7.45
N MET A 157 -11.48 -12.06 -6.87
CA MET A 157 -12.51 -12.01 -5.82
C MET A 157 -11.98 -11.35 -4.54
N ILE A 158 -10.74 -11.70 -4.13
CA ILE A 158 -10.08 -11.06 -2.97
C ILE A 158 -9.90 -9.56 -3.23
N LEU A 159 -9.47 -9.20 -4.44
CA LEU A 159 -9.32 -7.80 -4.85
C LEU A 159 -10.65 -7.05 -4.76
N ARG A 160 -11.74 -7.60 -5.34
CA ARG A 160 -13.08 -7.02 -5.32
C ARG A 160 -13.56 -6.80 -3.89
N LEU A 161 -13.45 -7.81 -3.02
CA LEU A 161 -13.84 -7.72 -1.62
C LEU A 161 -13.08 -6.60 -0.90
N ASN A 162 -11.75 -6.64 -0.95
CA ASN A 162 -10.93 -5.67 -0.25
C ASN A 162 -11.13 -4.24 -0.76
N PHE A 163 -11.22 -4.07 -2.08
CA PHE A 163 -11.49 -2.78 -2.69
C PHE A 163 -12.86 -2.22 -2.25
N SER A 164 -13.90 -3.07 -2.23
CA SER A 164 -15.24 -2.69 -1.78
C SER A 164 -15.24 -2.20 -0.33
N ILE A 165 -14.50 -2.89 0.55
CA ILE A 165 -14.38 -2.53 1.96
C ILE A 165 -13.64 -1.20 2.11
N VAL A 166 -12.42 -1.11 1.55
CA VAL A 166 -11.55 0.06 1.77
C VAL A 166 -12.15 1.34 1.21
N THR A 167 -12.77 1.29 0.04
CA THR A 167 -13.34 2.48 -0.62
C THR A 167 -14.70 2.90 -0.07
N GLN A 168 -15.32 2.07 0.77
CA GLN A 168 -16.59 2.40 1.40
C GLN A 168 -16.42 3.34 2.60
N PHE A 169 -15.36 3.15 3.37
CA PHE A 169 -15.09 3.94 4.57
C PHE A 169 -14.36 5.24 4.24
N ASP A 170 -14.55 6.26 5.10
CA ASP A 170 -13.86 7.53 4.93
C ASP A 170 -12.41 7.44 5.42
N ALA A 171 -11.53 8.10 4.70
CA ALA A 171 -10.12 8.23 5.03
C ALA A 171 -9.63 9.66 4.80
N ASP A 172 -8.72 10.12 5.68
CA ASP A 172 -8.08 11.43 5.51
C ASP A 172 -6.90 11.34 4.53
N ILE A 173 -6.23 10.19 4.51
CA ILE A 173 -5.01 9.92 3.74
C ILE A 173 -5.19 8.62 2.97
N ILE A 174 -4.98 8.66 1.65
CA ILE A 174 -4.98 7.48 0.79
C ILE A 174 -3.56 7.19 0.33
N LEU A 175 -3.11 5.94 0.55
CA LEU A 175 -1.83 5.42 0.05
C LEU A 175 -2.09 4.34 -1.01
N MET A 176 -1.61 4.56 -2.24
CA MET A 176 -1.76 3.61 -3.36
C MET A 176 -0.40 3.24 -3.95
N ASP A 177 -0.15 1.95 -4.13
CA ASP A 177 1.02 1.44 -4.84
C ASP A 177 0.63 1.04 -6.26
N GLU A 178 0.91 1.91 -7.20
CA GLU A 178 0.52 1.84 -8.61
C GLU A 178 -1.01 1.90 -8.84
N TRP A 179 -1.41 2.13 -10.10
CA TRP A 179 -2.82 2.09 -10.48
C TRP A 179 -3.30 0.63 -10.47
N LEU A 180 -4.28 0.32 -9.64
CA LEU A 180 -4.77 -1.04 -9.43
C LEU A 180 -5.16 -1.72 -10.75
N SER A 181 -4.61 -2.91 -10.99
CA SER A 181 -5.12 -3.82 -12.01
C SER A 181 -6.41 -4.45 -11.48
N LEU A 182 -7.52 -3.75 -11.61
CA LEU A 182 -8.82 -4.13 -11.08
C LEU A 182 -9.50 -5.14 -12.01
N GLY A 183 -9.37 -6.43 -11.71
CA GLY A 183 -10.21 -7.52 -12.21
C GLY A 183 -10.58 -7.47 -13.72
N ASP A 184 -11.81 -7.87 -14.03
CA ASP A 184 -12.39 -7.78 -15.37
C ASP A 184 -12.84 -6.35 -15.74
N ASP A 185 -13.07 -6.14 -17.03
CA ASP A 185 -13.33 -4.81 -17.58
C ASP A 185 -14.62 -4.16 -17.06
N GLU A 186 -15.63 -4.94 -16.68
CA GLU A 186 -16.89 -4.44 -16.17
C GLU A 186 -16.72 -3.90 -14.74
N PHE A 187 -16.15 -4.71 -13.86
CA PHE A 187 -15.83 -4.29 -12.50
C PHE A 187 -14.87 -3.10 -12.49
N LYS A 188 -13.88 -3.09 -13.38
CA LYS A 188 -12.91 -2.01 -13.52
C LYS A 188 -13.54 -0.66 -13.78
N LYS A 189 -14.56 -0.58 -14.65
CA LYS A 189 -15.29 0.68 -14.93
C LYS A 189 -15.93 1.25 -13.67
N LYS A 190 -16.65 0.41 -12.92
CA LYS A 190 -17.28 0.82 -11.66
C LYS A 190 -16.27 1.20 -10.58
N ALA A 191 -15.20 0.41 -10.48
CA ALA A 191 -14.15 0.61 -9.51
C ALA A 191 -13.40 1.94 -9.75
N ILE A 192 -13.17 2.34 -10.99
CA ILE A 192 -12.57 3.64 -11.32
C ILE A 192 -13.45 4.79 -10.84
N ILE A 193 -14.78 4.71 -11.06
CA ILE A 193 -15.73 5.73 -10.60
C ILE A 193 -15.70 5.82 -9.07
N LYS A 194 -15.79 4.67 -8.39
CA LYS A 194 -15.76 4.59 -6.92
C LYS A 194 -14.43 5.12 -6.36
N LEU A 195 -13.31 4.76 -6.99
CA LEU A 195 -11.98 5.22 -6.60
C LEU A 195 -11.82 6.73 -6.74
N ASN A 196 -12.28 7.33 -7.85
CA ASN A 196 -12.23 8.77 -8.03
C ASN A 196 -13.04 9.49 -6.94
N SER A 197 -14.26 9.03 -6.65
CA SER A 197 -15.07 9.56 -5.55
C SER A 197 -14.36 9.39 -4.20
N PHE A 198 -13.69 8.27 -3.95
CA PHE A 198 -12.93 8.04 -2.74
C PHE A 198 -11.74 8.99 -2.62
N ILE A 199 -10.98 9.19 -3.71
CA ILE A 199 -9.86 10.14 -3.78
C ILE A 199 -10.32 11.59 -3.56
N ASP A 200 -11.49 11.95 -4.06
CA ASP A 200 -12.00 13.33 -3.94
C ASP A 200 -12.50 13.66 -2.52
N ARG A 201 -12.89 12.66 -1.73
CA ARG A 201 -13.22 12.83 -0.30
C ARG A 201 -11.99 12.92 0.60
N ALA A 202 -10.86 12.37 0.20
CA ALA A 202 -9.65 12.36 1.02
C ALA A 202 -8.93 13.71 1.02
N SER A 203 -8.32 14.05 2.15
CA SER A 203 -7.51 15.26 2.28
C SER A 203 -6.16 15.14 1.59
N ILE A 204 -5.56 13.93 1.59
CA ILE A 204 -4.22 13.67 1.01
C ILE A 204 -4.27 12.38 0.20
N LEU A 205 -3.67 12.42 -0.99
CA LEU A 205 -3.37 11.23 -1.80
C LEU A 205 -1.87 11.09 -2.02
N LEU A 206 -1.32 9.91 -1.72
CA LEU A 206 -0.02 9.47 -2.25
C LEU A 206 -0.22 8.26 -3.14
N ILE A 207 0.17 8.38 -4.39
CA ILE A 207 0.14 7.28 -5.35
C ILE A 207 1.50 7.10 -5.99
N THR A 208 1.98 5.87 -6.05
CA THR A 208 3.23 5.56 -6.75
C THR A 208 2.96 5.21 -8.21
N SER A 209 3.93 5.45 -9.08
CA SER A 209 3.91 4.96 -10.45
C SER A 209 5.32 4.92 -11.04
N GLN A 210 5.52 4.04 -12.02
CA GLN A 210 6.74 4.07 -12.83
C GLN A 210 6.68 5.19 -13.88
N ASN A 211 5.47 5.52 -14.37
CA ASN A 211 5.26 6.50 -15.43
C ASN A 211 4.20 7.53 -15.03
N LYS A 212 4.53 8.81 -15.20
CA LYS A 212 3.60 9.93 -14.96
C LYS A 212 2.29 9.79 -15.76
N ASN A 213 2.37 9.23 -16.96
CA ASN A 213 1.19 9.09 -17.84
C ASN A 213 0.07 8.24 -17.23
N ASN A 214 0.41 7.27 -16.38
CA ASN A 214 -0.56 6.38 -15.74
C ASN A 214 -1.47 7.10 -14.73
N ILE A 215 -1.01 8.23 -14.20
CA ILE A 215 -1.69 8.95 -13.10
C ILE A 215 -1.92 10.45 -13.39
N LYS A 216 -1.57 10.92 -14.59
CA LYS A 216 -1.71 12.34 -14.98
C LYS A 216 -3.16 12.84 -14.97
N ASN A 217 -4.14 11.94 -15.09
CA ASN A 217 -5.55 12.29 -15.12
C ASN A 217 -6.13 12.63 -13.73
N ILE A 218 -5.36 12.40 -12.65
CA ILE A 218 -5.74 12.83 -11.30
C ILE A 218 -5.60 14.35 -11.22
N LYS A 219 -6.70 15.02 -10.91
CA LYS A 219 -6.74 16.51 -10.81
C LYS A 219 -5.74 17.00 -9.76
N ASN A 220 -4.99 18.05 -10.10
CA ASN A 220 -4.05 18.74 -9.21
C ASN A 220 -2.91 17.87 -8.65
N ILE A 221 -2.54 16.77 -9.33
CA ILE A 221 -1.45 15.92 -8.89
C ILE A 221 -0.09 16.63 -9.06
N LYS A 222 0.71 16.62 -8.00
CA LYS A 222 2.11 17.07 -7.99
C LYS A 222 3.02 15.85 -8.06
N PHE A 223 4.15 15.95 -8.74
CA PHE A 223 5.06 14.81 -8.90
C PHE A 223 6.34 15.00 -8.10
N ILE A 224 6.76 13.95 -7.41
CA ILE A 224 8.08 13.81 -6.81
C ILE A 224 8.80 12.63 -7.45
N ASN A 225 10.11 12.76 -7.69
CA ASN A 225 10.91 11.70 -8.29
C ASN A 225 11.79 11.06 -7.22
N LEU A 226 11.69 9.74 -7.04
CA LEU A 226 12.65 8.93 -6.31
C LEU A 226 13.71 8.42 -7.30
N LYS A 227 14.97 8.64 -6.96
CA LYS A 227 16.13 8.23 -7.76
C LYS A 227 16.69 6.91 -7.26
#